data_4df00e6bdb8da6693aa99308ce6da0df
#
_entry.id   4df00e6bdb8da6693aa99308ce6da0df
#
_cell.length_a   1.000
_cell.length_b   1.000
_cell.length_c   1.000
_cell.angle_alpha   90.00
_cell.angle_beta   90.00
_cell.angle_gamma   90.00
#
_symmetry.space_group_name_H-M   'P 1'
#
loop_
_entity.id
_entity.type
_entity.pdbx_description
1 polymer ?
#
loop_
_entity_poly.entity_id
_entity_poly.type
_entity_poly.pdbx_seq_one_letter_code
_entity_poly.pdbx_strand_id
1 'polypeptide(L)'
;MKYNVYDLKLKHKEKKYLLDAINKNQVTSGKYIDYFQNEFKKICNSKYTIAVSNGTNALHLCCKAIGLKDGDEVLVSSSTNMASAFAISYCGAIPIPIDVKKNTWQINPDLIEDKITKRTKA
;
A
#
# COMPACT_ATOMS: atom_id res chain seq x y z
N MET A 1 9.92 -0.14 -30.82
CA MET A 1 9.22 0.72 -29.81
C MET A 1 9.72 0.28 -28.44
N LYS A 2 10.32 1.18 -27.65
CA LYS A 2 10.89 0.85 -26.34
C LYS A 2 9.89 1.32 -25.27
N TYR A 3 9.24 0.40 -24.59
CA TYR A 3 8.32 0.72 -23.51
C TYR A 3 9.10 0.85 -22.20
N ASN A 4 8.93 1.96 -21.50
CA ASN A 4 9.46 2.12 -20.16
C ASN A 4 8.46 1.55 -19.15
N VAL A 5 8.93 0.77 -18.19
CA VAL A 5 8.10 0.24 -17.10
C VAL A 5 7.58 1.37 -16.21
N TYR A 6 8.39 2.44 -16.09
CA TYR A 6 8.03 3.66 -15.35
C TYR A 6 8.32 4.88 -16.22
N ASP A 7 7.30 5.67 -16.51
CA ASP A 7 7.42 6.95 -17.24
C ASP A 7 6.73 8.06 -16.44
N LEU A 8 7.35 8.43 -15.33
CA LEU A 8 6.87 9.53 -14.49
C LEU A 8 7.32 10.86 -15.07
N LYS A 9 6.37 11.68 -15.53
CA LYS A 9 6.59 13.05 -16.02
C LYS A 9 5.98 14.04 -15.03
N LEU A 10 6.83 14.78 -14.33
CA LEU A 10 6.38 15.88 -13.49
C LEU A 10 5.91 17.05 -14.37
N LYS A 11 4.66 17.45 -14.19
CA LYS A 11 4.03 18.59 -14.87
C LYS A 11 4.35 19.90 -14.15
N HIS A 12 3.83 21.02 -14.69
CA HIS A 12 4.12 22.35 -14.15
C HIS A 12 3.66 22.54 -12.70
N LYS A 13 2.49 22.01 -12.34
CA LYS A 13 1.94 22.14 -10.98
C LYS A 13 2.77 21.42 -9.93
N GLU A 14 3.18 20.18 -10.22
CA GLU A 14 3.99 19.39 -9.29
C GLU A 14 5.35 20.06 -9.04
N LYS A 15 5.99 20.56 -10.10
CA LYS A 15 7.26 21.30 -9.99
C LYS A 15 7.10 22.56 -9.14
N LYS A 16 6.00 23.31 -9.31
CA LYS A 16 5.70 24.53 -8.52
C LYS A 16 5.55 24.19 -7.04
N TYR A 17 4.79 23.14 -6.68
CA TYR A 17 4.59 22.75 -5.30
C TYR A 17 5.88 22.25 -4.65
N LEU A 18 6.69 21.49 -5.39
CA LEU A 18 7.98 21.02 -4.91
C LEU A 18 8.92 22.21 -4.61
N LEU A 19 9.05 23.16 -5.51
CA LEU A 19 9.88 24.35 -5.33
C LEU A 19 9.38 25.21 -4.16
N ASP A 20 8.07 25.39 -4.00
CA ASP A 20 7.51 26.13 -2.86
C ASP A 20 7.81 25.43 -1.52
N ALA A 21 7.74 24.10 -1.47
CA ALA A 21 8.08 23.33 -0.27
C ALA A 21 9.56 23.49 0.09
N ILE A 22 10.46 23.40 -0.90
CA ILE A 22 11.90 23.58 -0.69
C ILE A 22 12.21 25.00 -0.21
N ASN A 23 11.68 26.01 -0.89
CA ASN A 23 11.91 27.42 -0.56
C ASN A 23 11.43 27.80 0.85
N LYS A 24 10.46 27.06 1.37
CA LYS A 24 9.90 27.23 2.73
C LYS A 24 10.50 26.28 3.77
N ASN A 25 11.54 25.53 3.41
CA ASN A 25 12.14 24.50 4.28
C ASN A 25 11.12 23.47 4.80
N GLN A 26 10.07 23.16 4.03
CA GLN A 26 9.03 22.20 4.37
C GLN A 26 9.27 20.85 3.68
N VAL A 27 10.44 20.26 3.88
CA VAL A 27 10.85 19.02 3.19
C VAL A 27 10.37 17.78 3.93
N THR A 28 10.35 17.82 5.27
CA THR A 28 9.97 16.67 6.12
C THR A 28 8.54 16.76 6.64
N SER A 29 8.01 17.96 6.75
CA SER A 29 6.64 18.24 7.21
C SER A 29 6.17 19.56 6.61
N GLY A 30 4.88 19.84 6.66
CA GLY A 30 4.34 21.13 6.24
C GLY A 30 2.99 21.03 5.53
N LYS A 31 2.51 22.17 5.05
CA LYS A 31 1.17 22.34 4.51
C LYS A 31 0.77 21.36 3.38
N TYR A 32 1.74 20.86 2.61
CA TYR A 32 1.45 19.95 1.49
C TYR A 32 1.02 18.56 1.96
N ILE A 33 1.51 18.10 3.11
CA ILE A 33 1.03 16.85 3.73
C ILE A 33 -0.43 17.02 4.15
N ASP A 34 -0.74 18.14 4.81
CA ASP A 34 -2.11 18.42 5.24
C ASP A 34 -3.08 18.57 4.06
N TYR A 35 -2.66 19.27 3.00
CA TYR A 35 -3.43 19.38 1.77
C TYR A 35 -3.68 18.01 1.14
N PHE A 36 -2.65 17.19 0.99
CA PHE A 36 -2.78 15.86 0.46
C PHE A 36 -3.76 15.02 1.26
N GLN A 37 -3.59 14.97 2.59
CA GLN A 37 -4.47 14.22 3.48
C GLN A 37 -5.93 14.70 3.38
N ASN A 38 -6.15 16.01 3.38
CA ASN A 38 -7.49 16.58 3.30
C ASN A 38 -8.18 16.30 1.95
N GLU A 39 -7.46 16.43 0.83
CA GLU A 39 -8.03 16.13 -0.47
C GLU A 39 -8.29 14.63 -0.66
N PHE A 40 -7.35 13.78 -0.24
CA PHE A 40 -7.51 12.34 -0.32
C PHE A 40 -8.66 11.84 0.56
N LYS A 41 -8.83 12.42 1.74
CA LYS A 41 -9.97 12.17 2.62
C LYS A 41 -11.32 12.42 1.93
N LYS A 42 -11.43 13.51 1.15
CA LYS A 42 -12.66 13.83 0.39
C LYS A 42 -12.90 12.79 -0.71
N ILE A 43 -11.85 12.43 -1.47
CA ILE A 43 -11.94 11.46 -2.57
C ILE A 43 -12.38 10.08 -2.06
N CYS A 44 -11.83 9.63 -0.93
CA CYS A 44 -12.14 8.33 -0.34
C CYS A 44 -13.38 8.34 0.56
N ASN A 45 -14.00 9.50 0.78
CA ASN A 45 -15.08 9.69 1.76
C ASN A 45 -14.76 9.06 3.13
N SER A 46 -13.51 9.23 3.58
CA SER A 46 -13.01 8.66 4.83
C SER A 46 -13.02 9.68 5.96
N LYS A 47 -13.12 9.21 7.21
CA LYS A 47 -13.05 10.09 8.39
C LYS A 47 -11.61 10.58 8.64
N TYR A 48 -10.63 9.74 8.36
CA TYR A 48 -9.21 10.02 8.58
C TYR A 48 -8.39 9.60 7.38
N THR A 49 -7.27 10.26 7.18
CA THR A 49 -6.27 9.94 6.17
C THR A 49 -4.89 10.25 6.74
N ILE A 50 -3.96 9.34 6.54
CA ILE A 50 -2.58 9.47 6.99
C ILE A 50 -1.66 9.31 5.78
N ALA A 51 -0.83 10.31 5.54
CA ALA A 51 0.20 10.22 4.51
C ALA A 51 1.40 9.44 5.03
N VAL A 52 1.92 8.55 4.21
CA VAL A 52 3.13 7.77 4.47
C VAL A 52 4.07 7.88 3.28
N SER A 53 5.33 7.49 3.45
CA SER A 53 6.37 7.70 2.43
C SER A 53 6.20 6.87 1.15
N ASN A 54 5.52 5.72 1.22
CA ASN A 54 5.29 4.83 0.08
C ASN A 54 4.19 3.81 0.37
N GLY A 55 3.78 3.04 -0.67
CA GLY A 55 2.74 2.04 -0.56
C GLY A 55 3.07 0.87 0.38
N THR A 56 4.34 0.47 0.47
CA THR A 56 4.76 -0.60 1.40
C THR A 56 4.51 -0.20 2.85
N ASN A 57 4.84 1.05 3.21
CA ASN A 57 4.58 1.58 4.55
C ASN A 57 3.08 1.75 4.81
N ALA A 58 2.28 2.10 3.77
CA ALA A 58 0.83 2.14 3.90
C ALA A 58 0.25 0.75 4.22
N LEU A 59 0.65 -0.27 3.49
CA LEU A 59 0.24 -1.66 3.75
C LEU A 59 0.67 -2.13 5.14
N HIS A 60 1.92 -1.85 5.53
CA HIS A 60 2.41 -2.20 6.87
C HIS A 60 1.59 -1.52 7.97
N LEU A 61 1.24 -0.25 7.80
CA LEU A 61 0.40 0.48 8.75
C LEU A 61 -1.01 -0.15 8.84
N CYS A 62 -1.60 -0.55 7.70
CA CYS A 62 -2.86 -1.28 7.67
C CYS A 62 -2.77 -2.62 8.42
N CYS A 63 -1.70 -3.40 8.18
CA CYS A 63 -1.45 -4.65 8.89
C CYS A 63 -1.36 -4.43 10.41
N LYS A 64 -0.66 -3.39 10.86
CA LYS A 64 -0.60 -3.02 12.27
C LYS A 64 -1.96 -2.60 12.83
N ALA A 65 -2.74 -1.83 12.06
CA ALA A 65 -4.05 -1.34 12.48
C ALA A 65 -5.08 -2.45 12.72
N ILE A 66 -5.02 -3.55 11.95
CA ILE A 66 -5.86 -4.74 12.18
C ILE A 66 -5.30 -5.67 13.27
N GLY A 67 -4.19 -5.30 13.89
CA GLY A 67 -3.60 -6.03 15.02
C GLY A 67 -2.85 -7.29 14.63
N LEU A 68 -2.25 -7.33 13.43
CA LEU A 68 -1.36 -8.43 13.05
C LEU A 68 -0.16 -8.52 13.98
N LYS A 69 0.16 -9.75 14.38
CA LYS A 69 1.26 -10.08 15.27
C LYS A 69 1.99 -11.34 14.81
N ASP A 70 3.05 -11.65 15.50
CA ASP A 70 3.89 -12.82 15.23
C ASP A 70 3.06 -14.11 15.19
N GLY A 71 3.30 -14.91 14.15
CA GLY A 71 2.63 -16.19 13.91
C GLY A 71 1.23 -16.10 13.28
N ASP A 72 0.60 -14.93 13.17
CA ASP A 72 -0.64 -14.76 12.40
C ASP A 72 -0.40 -15.06 10.91
N GLU A 73 -1.41 -15.59 10.23
CA GLU A 73 -1.38 -15.90 8.80
C GLU A 73 -2.24 -14.90 8.03
N VAL A 74 -1.74 -14.44 6.87
CA VAL A 74 -2.46 -13.55 5.97
C VAL A 74 -2.43 -14.12 4.56
N LEU A 75 -3.61 -14.33 3.97
CA LEU A 75 -3.75 -14.81 2.61
C LEU A 75 -3.43 -13.67 1.64
N VAL A 76 -2.57 -13.94 0.67
CA VAL A 76 -2.11 -12.93 -0.29
C VAL A 76 -2.03 -13.53 -1.68
N SER A 77 -2.35 -12.75 -2.71
CA SER A 77 -2.21 -13.20 -4.10
C SER A 77 -0.75 -13.55 -4.42
N SER A 78 -0.50 -14.67 -5.10
CA SER A 78 0.83 -15.03 -5.60
C SER A 78 1.31 -14.08 -6.71
N SER A 79 0.38 -13.44 -7.42
CA SER A 79 0.68 -12.42 -8.44
C SER A 79 0.42 -11.02 -7.88
N THR A 80 1.38 -10.50 -7.13
CA THR A 80 1.32 -9.16 -6.54
C THR A 80 2.72 -8.56 -6.41
N ASN A 81 2.80 -7.27 -6.11
CA ASN A 81 4.06 -6.65 -5.74
C ASN A 81 4.55 -7.21 -4.40
N MET A 82 5.86 -7.45 -4.27
CA MET A 82 6.47 -7.95 -3.04
C MET A 82 6.14 -7.12 -1.79
N ALA A 83 5.77 -5.85 -1.96
CA ALA A 83 5.32 -4.99 -0.88
C ALA A 83 4.17 -5.60 -0.06
N SER A 84 3.27 -6.37 -0.70
CA SER A 84 2.17 -7.05 -0.01
C SER A 84 2.69 -8.09 0.99
N ALA A 85 3.64 -8.93 0.57
CA ALA A 85 4.25 -9.93 1.45
C ALA A 85 5.15 -9.28 2.52
N PHE A 86 5.93 -8.27 2.15
CA PHE A 86 6.81 -7.56 3.09
C PHE A 86 6.02 -6.87 4.21
N ALA A 87 4.90 -6.22 3.90
CA ALA A 87 4.07 -5.58 4.90
C ALA A 87 3.56 -6.56 5.96
N ILE A 88 3.22 -7.78 5.56
CA ILE A 88 2.80 -8.87 6.44
C ILE A 88 3.99 -9.32 7.30
N SER A 89 5.13 -9.62 6.65
CA SER A 89 6.33 -10.11 7.33
C SER A 89 6.91 -9.09 8.33
N TYR A 90 6.79 -7.79 8.08
CA TYR A 90 7.20 -6.74 9.02
C TYR A 90 6.39 -6.74 10.32
N CYS A 91 5.24 -7.40 10.34
CA CYS A 91 4.46 -7.63 11.55
C CYS A 91 4.82 -8.92 12.29
N GLY A 92 5.78 -9.72 11.78
CA GLY A 92 6.06 -11.08 12.23
C GLY A 92 5.03 -12.10 11.72
N ALA A 93 4.06 -11.69 10.94
CA ALA A 93 3.03 -12.54 10.37
C ALA A 93 3.53 -13.29 9.12
N ILE A 94 2.86 -14.37 8.76
CA ILE A 94 3.24 -15.30 7.70
C ILE A 94 2.35 -15.03 6.48
N PRO A 95 2.90 -14.57 5.35
CA PRO A 95 2.15 -14.47 4.10
C PRO A 95 1.90 -15.87 3.51
N ILE A 96 0.64 -16.22 3.31
CA ILE A 96 0.21 -17.47 2.69
C ILE A 96 -0.20 -17.18 1.24
N PRO A 97 0.58 -17.60 0.24
CA PRO A 97 0.27 -17.31 -1.14
C PRO A 97 -0.92 -18.13 -1.64
N ILE A 98 -1.86 -17.45 -2.30
CA ILE A 98 -2.99 -18.03 -3.01
C ILE A 98 -2.75 -17.85 -4.51
N ASP A 99 -2.88 -18.93 -5.27
CA ASP A 99 -2.70 -18.89 -6.71
C ASP A 99 -3.77 -18.04 -7.39
N VAL A 100 -3.50 -17.65 -8.63
CA VAL A 100 -4.35 -16.73 -9.41
C VAL A 100 -5.14 -17.50 -10.47
N LYS A 101 -6.29 -16.92 -10.87
CA LYS A 101 -7.04 -17.40 -12.03
C LYS A 101 -6.24 -17.12 -13.31
N LYS A 102 -5.99 -18.16 -14.09
CA LYS A 102 -5.15 -18.15 -15.28
C LYS A 102 -5.50 -17.05 -16.31
N ASN A 103 -6.78 -16.72 -16.42
CA ASN A 103 -7.24 -15.76 -17.42
C ASN A 103 -7.26 -14.30 -16.95
N THR A 104 -7.27 -14.05 -15.65
CA THR A 104 -7.42 -12.70 -15.08
C THR A 104 -6.24 -12.24 -14.25
N TRP A 105 -5.36 -13.15 -13.83
CA TRP A 105 -4.24 -12.91 -12.91
C TRP A 105 -4.67 -12.36 -11.55
N GLN A 106 -5.97 -12.45 -11.25
CA GLN A 106 -6.51 -12.10 -9.93
C GLN A 106 -6.46 -13.31 -9.01
N ILE A 107 -6.37 -13.08 -7.70
CA ILE A 107 -6.45 -14.15 -6.68
C ILE A 107 -7.62 -15.07 -6.97
N ASN A 108 -7.39 -16.38 -6.89
CA ASN A 108 -8.44 -17.37 -7.11
C ASN A 108 -9.24 -17.59 -5.83
N PRO A 109 -10.51 -17.11 -5.73
CA PRO A 109 -11.30 -17.26 -4.51
C PRO A 109 -11.63 -18.72 -4.19
N ASP A 110 -11.66 -19.60 -5.20
CA ASP A 110 -11.97 -21.02 -5.02
C ASP A 110 -10.89 -21.78 -4.21
N LEU A 111 -9.68 -21.19 -4.09
CA LEU A 111 -8.56 -21.74 -3.35
C LEU A 111 -8.38 -21.12 -1.95
N ILE A 112 -9.21 -20.15 -1.58
CA ILE A 112 -9.06 -19.42 -0.32
C ILE A 112 -9.46 -20.30 0.86
N GLU A 113 -10.61 -20.95 0.77
CA GLU A 113 -11.20 -21.70 1.89
C GLU A 113 -10.28 -22.82 2.41
N ASP A 114 -9.64 -23.56 1.51
CA ASP A 114 -8.68 -24.63 1.83
C ASP A 114 -7.41 -24.12 2.52
N LYS A 115 -7.13 -22.82 2.46
CA LYS A 115 -5.93 -22.21 3.08
C LYS A 115 -6.23 -21.49 4.39
N ILE A 116 -7.49 -21.40 4.78
CA ILE A 116 -7.87 -20.81 6.05
C ILE A 116 -7.53 -21.76 7.20
N THR A 117 -6.79 -21.25 8.17
CA THR A 117 -6.43 -21.97 9.41
C THR A 117 -6.91 -21.18 10.63
N LYS A 118 -6.71 -21.73 11.83
CA LYS A 118 -6.97 -21.02 13.09
C LYS A 118 -6.09 -19.77 13.27
N ARG A 119 -4.98 -19.67 12.53
CA ARG A 119 -4.06 -18.53 12.57
C ARG A 119 -4.35 -17.48 11.50
N THR A 120 -5.22 -17.77 10.55
CA THR A 120 -5.60 -16.83 9.51
C THR A 120 -6.31 -15.62 10.12
N LYS A 121 -5.72 -14.44 9.91
CA LYS A 121 -6.19 -13.17 10.46
C LYS A 121 -6.80 -12.27 9.39
N ALA A 122 -6.28 -12.34 8.14
CA ALA A 122 -6.75 -11.56 7.00
C ALA A 122 -6.43 -12.26 5.67
#